data_74a7bac69bc4eb99d8ac5ad8cad50170
#
_entry.id   74a7bac69bc4eb99d8ac5ad8cad50170
#
_cell.length_a   1.000
_cell.length_b   1.000
_cell.length_c   1.000
_cell.angle_alpha   90.00
_cell.angle_beta   90.00
_cell.angle_gamma   90.00
#
_symmetry.space_group_name_H-M   'P 1'
#
loop_
_entity.id
_entity.type
_entity.pdbx_description
1 polymer ?
#
loop_
_entity_poly.entity_id
_entity_poly.type
_entity_poly.pdbx_seq_one_letter_code
_entity_poly.pdbx_strand_id
1 'polypeptide(L)'
;MSDLPRYVFFTGKGGVGKTSIACATAVNLADSGRRVLLVSTDPASNVAQVLDQTIGNQITRIAAVDRLSAIEIDPEAAAEAYREKIIGPVRGLLPEAELASITEQLSGSCTTEIASFNEFTDLLTNVQGTAEHDHVVFDTAPTGHTIRLLQLPGEWTAFLDEGKGDASCLGPMSGLDKTRTQYAQALAKLSDPAATALVLVTRAQKASLDEAARTAEELAALGITEQRLVINAVLDEAAGNDALARAVIAREQQAIGNMPLALRALGTSQIPLRASGIVGLDNIRALLAVTNSAPPNPLAAPSAPSSTTSSIADMVDELAQDDHGLVMCMGKGGVGKTTTAAAIALALAHKGKRVHLSTTDPAGRLDQSLGEAVENLTTSRIDPEEATRAYRDRVLATKGSRLDEAGKAQLLEDLRSPCTEEVAVFGEFSHLVSRAKEEFVVIDTAPTGHTLLLMDATGSYHREIVRGMGPDARIVTPLMRLQDPDLTRIVIVTLPDATPVQEAADLDADLRRAGIVPWGWVVNQAISQTGTQHPLLAARAEAEAPHIATVNTLATRVATIPLLLEEPTEPALLHRLATH
;
A
#
# COMPACT_ATOMS: atom_id res chain seq x y z
N MET A 1 -11.73 4.05 -24.00
CA MET A 1 -10.54 3.15 -23.86
C MET A 1 -10.25 2.34 -25.14
N SER A 2 -10.78 2.73 -26.30
CA SER A 2 -10.65 1.97 -27.57
C SER A 2 -9.30 2.07 -28.27
N ASP A 3 -8.41 2.95 -27.83
CA ASP A 3 -7.12 3.21 -28.49
C ASP A 3 -6.00 3.19 -27.43
N LEU A 4 -5.76 1.99 -26.90
CA LEU A 4 -4.70 1.75 -25.94
C LEU A 4 -3.46 1.20 -26.65
N PRO A 5 -2.25 1.67 -26.30
CA PRO A 5 -1.02 1.10 -26.81
C PRO A 5 -0.79 -0.32 -26.27
N ARG A 6 0.31 -0.95 -26.66
CA ARG A 6 0.60 -2.33 -26.28
C ARG A 6 0.74 -2.52 -24.78
N TYR A 7 1.43 -1.61 -24.09
CA TYR A 7 1.66 -1.67 -22.66
C TYR A 7 0.79 -0.64 -21.94
N VAL A 8 -0.01 -1.09 -20.99
CA VAL A 8 -0.92 -0.23 -20.22
C VAL A 8 -0.69 -0.46 -18.74
N PHE A 9 -0.31 0.61 -18.04
CA PHE A 9 -0.04 0.58 -16.62
C PHE A 9 -1.15 1.24 -15.83
N PHE A 10 -1.68 0.55 -14.84
CA PHE A 10 -2.64 1.12 -13.89
C PHE A 10 -1.95 1.45 -12.59
N THR A 11 -1.93 2.72 -12.21
CA THR A 11 -1.34 3.20 -10.96
C THR A 11 -2.30 4.13 -10.22
N GLY A 12 -2.04 4.37 -8.95
CA GLY A 12 -2.86 5.22 -8.07
C GLY A 12 -2.78 4.78 -6.63
N LYS A 13 -3.33 5.57 -5.73
CA LYS A 13 -3.40 5.30 -4.29
C LYS A 13 -4.00 3.91 -3.99
N GLY A 14 -3.65 3.34 -2.83
CA GLY A 14 -4.33 2.14 -2.35
C GLY A 14 -5.84 2.34 -2.21
N GLY A 15 -6.65 1.32 -2.53
CA GLY A 15 -8.11 1.34 -2.34
C GLY A 15 -8.92 2.14 -3.37
N VAL A 16 -8.30 2.72 -4.40
CA VAL A 16 -9.03 3.46 -5.45
C VAL A 16 -9.66 2.57 -6.52
N GLY A 17 -9.37 1.26 -6.52
CA GLY A 17 -9.92 0.28 -7.46
C GLY A 17 -9.05 0.01 -8.70
N LYS A 18 -7.72 0.17 -8.58
CA LYS A 18 -6.75 -0.12 -9.66
C LYS A 18 -6.95 -1.51 -10.25
N THR A 19 -6.84 -2.53 -9.42
CA THR A 19 -6.94 -3.95 -9.81
C THR A 19 -8.24 -4.25 -10.55
N SER A 20 -9.37 -3.74 -10.03
CA SER A 20 -10.67 -3.95 -10.67
C SER A 20 -10.74 -3.31 -12.06
N ILE A 21 -10.18 -2.11 -12.24
CA ILE A 21 -10.18 -1.40 -13.52
C ILE A 21 -9.19 -2.04 -14.50
N ALA A 22 -8.01 -2.47 -14.01
CA ALA A 22 -7.04 -3.22 -14.80
C ALA A 22 -7.63 -4.54 -15.31
N CYS A 23 -8.26 -5.33 -14.41
CA CYS A 23 -8.97 -6.56 -14.78
C CYS A 23 -10.10 -6.30 -15.80
N ALA A 24 -10.93 -5.28 -15.56
CA ALA A 24 -12.02 -4.94 -16.46
C ALA A 24 -11.51 -4.50 -17.84
N THR A 25 -10.40 -3.75 -17.88
CA THR A 25 -9.76 -3.36 -19.15
C THR A 25 -9.20 -4.58 -19.87
N ALA A 26 -8.51 -5.48 -19.16
CA ALA A 26 -7.95 -6.70 -19.75
C ALA A 26 -9.06 -7.63 -20.29
N VAL A 27 -10.14 -7.84 -19.53
CA VAL A 27 -11.29 -8.63 -19.96
C VAL A 27 -11.98 -8.00 -21.18
N ASN A 28 -12.22 -6.69 -21.17
CA ASN A 28 -12.86 -5.98 -22.28
C ASN A 28 -12.02 -6.06 -23.57
N LEU A 29 -10.70 -5.92 -23.49
CA LEU A 29 -9.80 -6.09 -24.62
C LEU A 29 -9.83 -7.54 -25.15
N ALA A 30 -9.84 -8.53 -24.25
CA ALA A 30 -9.92 -9.94 -24.63
C ALA A 30 -11.27 -10.28 -25.29
N ASP A 31 -12.38 -9.82 -24.71
CA ASP A 31 -13.74 -9.97 -25.27
C ASP A 31 -13.87 -9.27 -26.64
N SER A 32 -13.08 -8.20 -26.91
CA SER A 32 -12.98 -7.55 -28.20
C SER A 32 -12.10 -8.31 -29.22
N GLY A 33 -11.56 -9.48 -28.84
CA GLY A 33 -10.78 -10.36 -29.71
C GLY A 33 -9.26 -10.14 -29.68
N ARG A 34 -8.73 -9.31 -28.76
CA ARG A 34 -7.29 -9.09 -28.55
C ARG A 34 -6.72 -10.18 -27.65
N ARG A 35 -5.47 -10.55 -27.88
CA ARG A 35 -4.72 -11.44 -26.97
C ARG A 35 -4.10 -10.57 -25.87
N VAL A 36 -4.47 -10.81 -24.62
CA VAL A 36 -4.11 -9.94 -23.50
C VAL A 36 -3.37 -10.74 -22.43
N LEU A 37 -2.30 -10.15 -21.94
CA LEU A 37 -1.62 -10.60 -20.72
C LEU A 37 -1.89 -9.58 -19.60
N LEU A 38 -2.51 -10.01 -18.52
CA LEU A 38 -2.67 -9.24 -17.29
C LEU A 38 -1.53 -9.60 -16.34
N VAL A 39 -0.77 -8.61 -15.91
CA VAL A 39 0.37 -8.75 -15.01
C VAL A 39 0.07 -8.01 -13.72
N SER A 40 0.09 -8.67 -12.59
CA SER A 40 0.09 -8.00 -11.30
C SER A 40 1.49 -7.95 -10.71
N THR A 41 1.87 -6.74 -10.29
CA THR A 41 3.12 -6.48 -9.55
C THR A 41 2.84 -6.03 -8.11
N ASP A 42 1.57 -6.04 -7.69
CA ASP A 42 1.18 -5.74 -6.31
C ASP A 42 1.32 -7.03 -5.49
N PRO A 43 2.19 -7.10 -4.48
CA PRO A 43 2.34 -8.30 -3.64
C PRO A 43 1.07 -8.64 -2.86
N ALA A 44 0.16 -7.68 -2.69
CA ALA A 44 -1.17 -7.88 -2.13
C ALA A 44 -2.23 -7.93 -3.25
N SER A 45 -1.90 -8.57 -4.37
CA SER A 45 -2.77 -8.67 -5.53
C SER A 45 -4.05 -9.44 -5.23
N ASN A 46 -5.15 -8.98 -5.81
CA ASN A 46 -6.45 -9.64 -5.75
C ASN A 46 -6.92 -10.11 -7.14
N VAL A 47 -6.03 -10.17 -8.11
CA VAL A 47 -6.37 -10.57 -9.49
C VAL A 47 -6.97 -11.98 -9.51
N ALA A 48 -6.36 -12.92 -8.77
CA ALA A 48 -6.88 -14.28 -8.62
C ALA A 48 -8.32 -14.30 -8.07
N GLN A 49 -8.61 -13.49 -7.04
CA GLN A 49 -9.94 -13.39 -6.45
C GLN A 49 -10.96 -12.71 -7.38
N VAL A 50 -10.53 -11.64 -8.08
CA VAL A 50 -11.37 -10.90 -9.03
C VAL A 50 -11.76 -11.76 -10.23
N LEU A 51 -10.85 -12.61 -10.73
CA LEU A 51 -11.07 -13.51 -11.86
C LEU A 51 -11.58 -14.91 -11.46
N ASP A 52 -11.74 -15.16 -10.15
CA ASP A 52 -12.18 -16.47 -9.58
C ASP A 52 -11.33 -17.64 -10.09
N GLN A 53 -10.02 -17.43 -10.16
CA GLN A 53 -9.07 -18.47 -10.62
C GLN A 53 -7.72 -18.26 -9.95
N THR A 54 -7.09 -19.35 -9.48
CA THR A 54 -5.74 -19.32 -8.94
C THR A 54 -4.75 -18.90 -10.03
N ILE A 55 -3.98 -17.85 -9.75
CA ILE A 55 -2.93 -17.30 -10.60
C ILE A 55 -1.65 -17.29 -9.77
N GLY A 56 -0.53 -17.66 -10.38
CA GLY A 56 0.76 -17.68 -9.72
C GLY A 56 1.83 -17.01 -10.57
N ASN A 57 3.10 -17.30 -10.25
CA ASN A 57 4.28 -16.73 -10.91
C ASN A 57 4.59 -17.36 -12.29
N GLN A 58 3.55 -17.85 -12.99
CA GLN A 58 3.64 -18.34 -14.37
C GLN A 58 2.45 -17.87 -15.17
N ILE A 59 2.67 -17.54 -16.45
CA ILE A 59 1.60 -17.11 -17.34
C ILE A 59 0.54 -18.20 -17.41
N THR A 60 -0.61 -17.93 -16.83
CA THR A 60 -1.75 -18.84 -16.70
C THR A 60 -2.90 -18.34 -17.58
N ARG A 61 -3.45 -19.20 -18.44
CA ARG A 61 -4.62 -18.87 -19.23
C ARG A 61 -5.87 -18.81 -18.36
N ILE A 62 -6.65 -17.76 -18.51
CA ILE A 62 -7.92 -17.61 -17.77
C ILE A 62 -9.01 -18.40 -18.47
N ALA A 63 -9.49 -19.46 -17.80
CA ALA A 63 -10.41 -20.43 -18.40
C ALA A 63 -11.75 -19.80 -18.84
N ALA A 64 -12.23 -18.82 -18.10
CA ALA A 64 -13.53 -18.17 -18.31
C ALA A 64 -13.51 -16.98 -19.27
N VAL A 65 -12.32 -16.57 -19.75
CA VAL A 65 -12.17 -15.46 -20.71
C VAL A 65 -11.23 -15.89 -21.83
N ASP A 66 -11.77 -16.04 -23.05
CA ASP A 66 -10.93 -16.40 -24.19
C ASP A 66 -9.88 -15.31 -24.45
N ARG A 67 -8.67 -15.71 -24.87
CA ARG A 67 -7.53 -14.83 -25.19
C ARG A 67 -6.98 -13.98 -24.03
N LEU A 68 -7.38 -14.26 -22.76
CA LEU A 68 -6.81 -13.66 -21.58
C LEU A 68 -5.87 -14.64 -20.90
N SER A 69 -4.66 -14.18 -20.60
CA SER A 69 -3.72 -14.84 -19.70
C SER A 69 -3.38 -13.89 -18.56
N ALA A 70 -3.01 -14.42 -17.41
CA ALA A 70 -2.59 -13.61 -16.28
C ALA A 70 -1.37 -14.20 -15.57
N ILE A 71 -0.61 -13.34 -14.89
CA ILE A 71 0.52 -13.69 -14.03
C ILE A 71 0.54 -12.75 -12.83
N GLU A 72 0.79 -13.29 -11.66
CA GLU A 72 1.09 -12.53 -10.44
C GLU A 72 2.57 -12.70 -10.12
N ILE A 73 3.33 -11.61 -10.11
CA ILE A 73 4.75 -11.63 -9.73
C ILE A 73 4.81 -11.78 -8.22
N ASP A 74 5.31 -12.93 -7.77
CA ASP A 74 5.57 -13.20 -6.37
C ASP A 74 6.99 -12.71 -6.03
N PRO A 75 7.13 -11.66 -5.18
CA PRO A 75 8.43 -11.10 -4.83
C PRO A 75 9.35 -12.09 -4.10
N GLU A 76 8.80 -12.99 -3.30
CA GLU A 76 9.60 -14.00 -2.57
C GLU A 76 10.11 -15.08 -3.52
N ALA A 77 9.24 -15.59 -4.40
CA ALA A 77 9.62 -16.55 -5.42
C ALA A 77 10.64 -15.95 -6.41
N ALA A 78 10.46 -14.68 -6.80
CA ALA A 78 11.41 -13.96 -7.64
C ALA A 78 12.78 -13.83 -6.95
N ALA A 79 12.80 -13.46 -5.66
CA ALA A 79 14.03 -13.35 -4.86
C ALA A 79 14.73 -14.71 -4.72
N GLU A 80 13.99 -15.79 -4.51
CA GLU A 80 14.56 -17.13 -4.42
C GLU A 80 15.17 -17.57 -5.76
N ALA A 81 14.48 -17.36 -6.87
CA ALA A 81 14.99 -17.64 -8.21
C ALA A 81 16.24 -16.80 -8.52
N TYR A 82 16.25 -15.53 -8.09
CA TYR A 82 17.40 -14.65 -8.25
C TYR A 82 18.60 -15.13 -7.42
N ARG A 83 18.39 -15.50 -6.15
CA ARG A 83 19.43 -16.09 -5.28
C ARG A 83 20.01 -17.37 -5.88
N GLU A 84 19.15 -18.28 -6.34
CA GLU A 84 19.61 -19.53 -6.95
C GLU A 84 20.41 -19.30 -8.24
N LYS A 85 20.03 -18.30 -9.04
CA LYS A 85 20.78 -17.91 -10.25
C LYS A 85 22.20 -17.42 -9.94
N ILE A 86 22.41 -16.77 -8.78
CA ILE A 86 23.72 -16.27 -8.33
C ILE A 86 24.50 -17.36 -7.61
N ILE A 87 23.87 -18.07 -6.68
CA ILE A 87 24.52 -19.05 -5.80
C ILE A 87 24.73 -20.38 -6.52
N GLY A 88 23.78 -20.80 -7.37
CA GLY A 88 23.81 -22.09 -8.06
C GLY A 88 25.12 -22.37 -8.79
N PRO A 89 25.65 -21.46 -9.63
CA PRO A 89 26.93 -21.68 -10.35
C PRO A 89 28.16 -21.81 -9.46
N VAL A 90 28.13 -21.24 -8.25
CA VAL A 90 29.27 -21.24 -7.31
C VAL A 90 29.10 -22.27 -6.18
N ARG A 91 27.93 -22.91 -6.11
CA ARG A 91 27.67 -24.01 -5.17
C ARG A 91 28.61 -25.20 -5.45
N GLY A 92 29.39 -25.56 -4.44
CA GLY A 92 30.42 -26.61 -4.56
C GLY A 92 31.81 -26.12 -5.05
N LEU A 93 31.93 -24.84 -5.43
CA LEU A 93 33.20 -24.20 -5.76
C LEU A 93 33.75 -23.37 -4.58
N LEU A 94 32.86 -22.82 -3.76
CA LEU A 94 33.20 -22.00 -2.59
C LEU A 94 33.03 -22.80 -1.29
N PRO A 95 33.79 -22.45 -0.22
CA PRO A 95 33.57 -22.98 1.12
C PRO A 95 32.16 -22.62 1.65
N GLU A 96 31.59 -23.49 2.50
CA GLU A 96 30.24 -23.26 3.07
C GLU A 96 30.10 -21.93 3.82
N ALA A 97 31.15 -21.47 4.49
CA ALA A 97 31.14 -20.19 5.20
C ALA A 97 31.02 -18.98 4.25
N GLU A 98 31.64 -19.04 3.07
CA GLU A 98 31.53 -17.99 2.04
C GLU A 98 30.16 -18.03 1.37
N LEU A 99 29.63 -19.23 1.08
CA LEU A 99 28.28 -19.41 0.55
C LEU A 99 27.23 -18.88 1.53
N ALA A 100 27.40 -19.14 2.84
CA ALA A 100 26.51 -18.61 3.87
C ALA A 100 26.54 -17.07 3.91
N SER A 101 27.73 -16.47 3.80
CA SER A 101 27.88 -15.02 3.76
C SER A 101 27.21 -14.39 2.53
N ILE A 102 27.40 -14.98 1.33
CA ILE A 102 26.73 -14.53 0.10
C ILE A 102 25.20 -14.67 0.24
N THR A 103 24.74 -15.80 0.77
CA THR A 103 23.30 -16.03 0.99
C THR A 103 22.71 -15.01 1.95
N GLU A 104 23.41 -14.64 3.01
CA GLU A 104 22.99 -13.63 3.97
C GLU A 104 22.94 -12.24 3.33
N GLN A 105 23.93 -11.87 2.53
CA GLN A 105 23.92 -10.61 1.75
C GLN A 105 22.75 -10.54 0.76
N LEU A 106 22.37 -11.65 0.16
CA LEU A 106 21.24 -11.75 -0.77
C LEU A 106 19.88 -11.99 -0.08
N SER A 107 19.82 -11.94 1.24
CA SER A 107 18.57 -12.14 2.01
C SER A 107 17.86 -10.84 2.39
N GLY A 108 18.41 -9.69 2.02
CA GLY A 108 17.81 -8.39 2.29
C GLY A 108 16.63 -8.05 1.37
N SER A 109 15.78 -7.11 1.81
CA SER A 109 14.65 -6.56 1.03
C SER A 109 15.07 -6.00 -0.34
N CYS A 110 16.26 -5.43 -0.43
CA CYS A 110 16.86 -4.94 -1.67
C CYS A 110 16.95 -6.04 -2.75
N THR A 111 17.30 -7.28 -2.37
CA THR A 111 17.34 -8.41 -3.30
C THR A 111 15.95 -8.76 -3.83
N THR A 112 14.93 -8.69 -2.96
CA THR A 112 13.54 -8.93 -3.36
C THR A 112 13.03 -7.86 -4.34
N GLU A 113 13.36 -6.60 -4.10
CA GLU A 113 13.03 -5.50 -5.02
C GLU A 113 13.72 -5.66 -6.37
N ILE A 114 15.02 -5.95 -6.40
CA ILE A 114 15.80 -6.18 -7.64
C ILE A 114 15.25 -7.39 -8.41
N ALA A 115 14.93 -8.47 -7.73
CA ALA A 115 14.41 -9.67 -8.35
C ALA A 115 13.04 -9.43 -9.01
N SER A 116 12.11 -8.81 -8.29
CA SER A 116 10.79 -8.43 -8.82
C SER A 116 10.92 -7.46 -10.00
N PHE A 117 11.85 -6.52 -9.90
CA PHE A 117 12.13 -5.59 -10.98
C PHE A 117 12.71 -6.27 -12.23
N ASN A 118 13.57 -7.28 -12.07
CA ASN A 118 14.09 -8.05 -13.20
C ASN A 118 12.97 -8.80 -13.92
N GLU A 119 12.06 -9.45 -13.21
CA GLU A 119 10.89 -10.11 -13.82
C GLU A 119 10.00 -9.11 -14.57
N PHE A 120 9.71 -7.97 -13.93
CA PHE A 120 8.98 -6.88 -14.58
C PHE A 120 9.68 -6.40 -15.86
N THR A 121 10.99 -6.19 -15.82
CA THR A 121 11.80 -5.75 -16.96
C THR A 121 11.83 -6.79 -18.06
N ASP A 122 11.89 -8.07 -17.72
CA ASP A 122 11.81 -9.18 -18.66
C ASP A 122 10.47 -9.18 -19.41
N LEU A 123 9.36 -8.95 -18.76
CA LEU A 123 8.05 -8.83 -19.42
C LEU A 123 7.95 -7.64 -20.39
N LEU A 124 8.68 -6.56 -20.13
CA LEU A 124 8.76 -5.41 -21.03
C LEU A 124 9.70 -5.63 -22.22
N THR A 125 10.85 -6.26 -22.00
CA THR A 125 11.95 -6.31 -22.97
C THR A 125 12.05 -7.62 -23.71
N ASN A 126 11.68 -8.74 -23.08
CA ASN A 126 11.75 -10.07 -23.68
C ASN A 126 10.55 -10.31 -24.60
N VAL A 127 10.80 -10.09 -25.89
CA VAL A 127 9.79 -10.24 -26.94
C VAL A 127 9.25 -11.67 -27.02
N GLN A 128 10.03 -12.69 -26.64
CA GLN A 128 9.60 -14.10 -26.73
C GLN A 128 8.52 -14.45 -25.71
N GLY A 129 8.56 -13.90 -24.48
CA GLY A 129 7.56 -14.17 -23.43
C GLY A 129 6.22 -13.46 -23.66
N THR A 130 6.24 -12.29 -24.30
CA THR A 130 5.04 -11.45 -24.51
C THR A 130 4.64 -11.31 -25.99
N ALA A 131 5.40 -11.89 -26.94
CA ALA A 131 5.18 -11.75 -28.38
C ALA A 131 3.79 -12.20 -28.85
N GLU A 132 3.20 -13.15 -28.16
CA GLU A 132 1.90 -13.71 -28.50
C GLU A 132 0.72 -12.79 -28.09
N HIS A 133 0.98 -11.74 -27.29
CA HIS A 133 -0.04 -10.85 -26.75
C HIS A 133 -0.05 -9.51 -27.50
N ASP A 134 -1.24 -9.06 -27.85
CA ASP A 134 -1.48 -7.76 -28.50
C ASP A 134 -1.39 -6.61 -27.48
N HIS A 135 -1.83 -6.87 -26.23
CA HIS A 135 -1.72 -5.95 -25.09
C HIS A 135 -1.16 -6.65 -23.86
N VAL A 136 -0.38 -5.90 -23.07
CA VAL A 136 0.09 -6.28 -21.73
C VAL A 136 -0.42 -5.22 -20.77
N VAL A 137 -1.28 -5.63 -19.86
CA VAL A 137 -1.93 -4.76 -18.86
C VAL A 137 -1.27 -5.00 -17.52
N PHE A 138 -0.69 -3.96 -16.93
CA PHE A 138 -0.04 -4.02 -15.62
C PHE A 138 -0.94 -3.43 -14.54
N ASP A 139 -1.32 -4.25 -13.57
CA ASP A 139 -1.85 -3.81 -12.28
C ASP A 139 -0.67 -3.62 -11.33
N THR A 140 -0.40 -2.37 -10.95
CA THR A 140 0.79 -2.05 -10.17
C THR A 140 0.48 -1.84 -8.70
N ALA A 141 1.48 -2.05 -7.85
CA ALA A 141 1.47 -1.65 -6.45
C ALA A 141 1.11 -0.14 -6.29
N PRO A 142 0.72 0.34 -5.09
CA PRO A 142 0.45 1.75 -4.84
C PRO A 142 1.58 2.69 -5.29
N THR A 143 1.23 3.90 -5.67
CA THR A 143 2.05 4.90 -6.40
C THR A 143 3.54 4.99 -6.03
N GLY A 144 3.89 5.00 -4.74
CA GLY A 144 5.28 5.09 -4.30
C GLY A 144 6.16 3.93 -4.77
N HIS A 145 5.68 2.71 -4.70
CA HIS A 145 6.40 1.52 -5.20
C HIS A 145 6.52 1.51 -6.72
N THR A 146 5.45 1.90 -7.41
CA THR A 146 5.46 1.95 -8.88
C THR A 146 6.47 2.97 -9.39
N ILE A 147 6.50 4.17 -8.79
CA ILE A 147 7.46 5.22 -9.16
C ILE A 147 8.87 4.73 -8.89
N ARG A 148 9.13 4.15 -7.72
CA ARG A 148 10.44 3.59 -7.38
C ARG A 148 10.86 2.51 -8.36
N LEU A 149 9.99 1.56 -8.70
CA LEU A 149 10.26 0.54 -9.72
C LEU A 149 10.59 1.16 -11.09
N LEU A 150 9.91 2.23 -11.47
CA LEU A 150 10.14 2.90 -12.76
C LEU A 150 11.38 3.82 -12.76
N GLN A 151 11.85 4.26 -11.60
CA GLN A 151 13.09 5.04 -11.42
C GLN A 151 14.34 4.16 -11.40
N LEU A 152 14.22 2.93 -10.86
CA LEU A 152 15.35 2.00 -10.71
C LEU A 152 16.22 1.83 -11.97
N PRO A 153 15.67 1.72 -13.21
CA PRO A 153 16.51 1.61 -14.40
C PRO A 153 17.46 2.78 -14.59
N GLY A 154 16.98 3.99 -14.33
CA GLY A 154 17.79 5.22 -14.44
C GLY A 154 18.86 5.31 -13.37
N GLU A 155 18.49 5.04 -12.11
CA GLU A 155 19.40 5.07 -10.95
C GLU A 155 20.49 4.00 -11.05
N TRP A 156 20.12 2.77 -11.43
CA TRP A 156 21.07 1.69 -11.64
C TRP A 156 21.97 1.91 -12.85
N THR A 157 21.45 2.50 -13.93
CA THR A 157 22.28 2.86 -15.08
C THR A 157 23.30 3.91 -14.68
N ALA A 158 22.92 4.96 -13.97
CA ALA A 158 23.81 6.00 -13.47
C ALA A 158 24.87 5.42 -12.50
N PHE A 159 24.47 4.57 -11.57
CA PHE A 159 25.36 3.90 -10.63
C PHE A 159 26.40 3.01 -11.34
N LEU A 160 25.98 2.25 -12.36
CA LEU A 160 26.86 1.40 -13.16
C LEU A 160 27.79 2.23 -14.06
N ASP A 161 27.37 3.41 -14.53
CA ASP A 161 28.18 4.33 -15.34
C ASP A 161 29.30 4.99 -14.53
N GLU A 162 29.08 5.24 -13.24
CA GLU A 162 30.08 5.81 -12.35
C GLU A 162 31.23 4.84 -12.02
N GLY A 163 31.08 3.55 -12.30
CA GLY A 163 32.13 2.52 -12.23
C GLY A 163 32.75 2.30 -10.84
N LYS A 164 32.06 2.68 -9.75
CA LYS A 164 32.59 2.77 -8.39
C LYS A 164 31.94 1.86 -7.36
N GLY A 165 31.11 0.91 -7.76
CA GLY A 165 30.33 0.15 -6.79
C GLY A 165 30.66 -1.34 -6.73
N ASP A 166 31.25 -1.77 -5.63
CA ASP A 166 31.18 -3.15 -5.16
C ASP A 166 29.85 -3.34 -4.41
N ALA A 167 28.75 -3.31 -5.18
CA ALA A 167 27.42 -3.52 -4.59
C ALA A 167 27.26 -5.02 -4.32
N SER A 168 27.49 -5.43 -3.08
CA SER A 168 27.39 -6.80 -2.60
C SER A 168 26.03 -7.48 -2.90
N CYS A 169 24.97 -6.67 -3.08
CA CYS A 169 23.63 -7.16 -3.44
C CYS A 169 23.45 -7.47 -4.93
N LEU A 170 24.37 -7.08 -5.82
CA LEU A 170 24.27 -7.33 -7.27
C LEU A 170 24.94 -8.62 -7.74
N GLY A 171 25.68 -9.30 -6.87
CA GLY A 171 26.45 -10.49 -7.26
C GLY A 171 27.66 -10.18 -8.16
N PRO A 172 28.29 -11.20 -8.76
CA PRO A 172 29.49 -11.04 -9.56
C PRO A 172 29.28 -10.17 -10.80
N MET A 173 30.19 -9.25 -11.06
CA MET A 173 30.17 -8.21 -12.10
C MET A 173 29.91 -8.69 -13.55
N SER A 174 30.04 -9.98 -13.86
CA SER A 174 29.94 -10.51 -15.22
C SER A 174 28.55 -10.51 -15.86
N GLY A 175 27.50 -10.17 -15.11
CA GLY A 175 26.11 -10.05 -15.61
C GLY A 175 25.63 -8.61 -15.82
N LEU A 176 26.34 -7.62 -15.33
CA LEU A 176 25.88 -6.24 -15.22
C LEU A 176 25.67 -5.54 -16.57
N ASP A 177 26.53 -5.79 -17.57
CA ASP A 177 26.39 -5.15 -18.89
C ASP A 177 25.11 -5.59 -19.63
N LYS A 178 24.72 -6.86 -19.49
CA LYS A 178 23.47 -7.37 -20.08
C LYS A 178 22.25 -6.75 -19.38
N THR A 179 22.28 -6.68 -18.07
CA THR A 179 21.23 -6.09 -17.24
C THR A 179 21.08 -4.59 -17.53
N ARG A 180 22.18 -3.86 -17.68
CA ARG A 180 22.20 -2.44 -18.06
C ARG A 180 21.49 -2.20 -19.40
N THR A 181 21.84 -2.98 -20.43
CA THR A 181 21.21 -2.86 -21.76
C THR A 181 19.70 -3.11 -21.66
N GLN A 182 19.29 -4.08 -20.87
CA GLN A 182 17.89 -4.43 -20.66
C GLN A 182 17.13 -3.31 -19.94
N TYR A 183 17.71 -2.71 -18.92
CA TYR A 183 17.12 -1.57 -18.19
C TYR A 183 16.94 -0.34 -19.09
N ALA A 184 17.96 -0.01 -19.90
CA ALA A 184 17.86 1.07 -20.87
C ALA A 184 16.75 0.84 -21.91
N GLN A 185 16.58 -0.40 -22.38
CA GLN A 185 15.49 -0.78 -23.28
C GLN A 185 14.11 -0.69 -22.60
N ALA A 186 13.99 -1.09 -21.33
CA ALA A 186 12.76 -0.97 -20.57
C ALA A 186 12.35 0.51 -20.42
N LEU A 187 13.30 1.37 -20.03
CA LEU A 187 13.06 2.81 -19.90
C LEU A 187 12.63 3.44 -21.22
N ALA A 188 13.31 3.10 -22.32
CA ALA A 188 12.94 3.58 -23.65
C ALA A 188 11.51 3.19 -24.05
N LYS A 189 11.08 1.96 -23.73
CA LYS A 189 9.69 1.50 -23.99
C LYS A 189 8.68 2.20 -23.09
N LEU A 190 9.00 2.42 -21.82
CA LEU A 190 8.12 3.13 -20.88
C LEU A 190 7.91 4.58 -21.29
N SER A 191 8.94 5.23 -21.84
CA SER A 191 8.89 6.62 -22.28
C SER A 191 8.34 6.79 -23.71
N ASP A 192 8.11 5.71 -24.45
CA ASP A 192 7.54 5.77 -25.80
C ASP A 192 6.00 5.86 -25.73
N PRO A 193 5.38 7.01 -26.05
CA PRO A 193 3.94 7.19 -26.01
C PRO A 193 3.16 6.32 -27.03
N ALA A 194 3.84 5.81 -28.05
CA ALA A 194 3.22 4.88 -29.01
C ALA A 194 3.18 3.45 -28.48
N ALA A 195 4.07 3.09 -27.55
CA ALA A 195 4.17 1.76 -26.97
C ALA A 195 3.49 1.64 -25.61
N THR A 196 3.49 2.71 -24.80
CA THR A 196 3.08 2.69 -23.38
C THR A 196 2.10 3.80 -23.06
N ALA A 197 1.04 3.48 -22.34
CA ALA A 197 0.15 4.43 -21.68
C ALA A 197 0.06 4.13 -20.17
N LEU A 198 -0.02 5.18 -19.39
CA LEU A 198 -0.21 5.10 -17.95
C LEU A 198 -1.58 5.63 -17.57
N VAL A 199 -2.35 4.81 -16.85
CA VAL A 199 -3.69 5.12 -16.38
C VAL A 199 -3.64 5.40 -14.88
N LEU A 200 -3.80 6.66 -14.53
CA LEU A 200 -3.92 7.13 -13.14
C LEU A 200 -5.34 6.85 -12.67
N VAL A 201 -5.50 5.98 -11.69
CA VAL A 201 -6.78 5.68 -11.07
C VAL A 201 -6.91 6.44 -9.76
N THR A 202 -8.01 7.15 -9.58
CA THR A 202 -8.29 7.96 -8.40
C THR A 202 -9.76 7.89 -8.00
N ARG A 203 -10.09 8.45 -6.84
CA ARG A 203 -11.47 8.69 -6.38
C ARG A 203 -11.75 10.19 -6.48
N ALA A 204 -13.02 10.57 -6.56
CA ALA A 204 -13.46 11.96 -6.52
C ALA A 204 -13.32 12.56 -5.10
N GLN A 205 -12.12 12.52 -4.55
CA GLN A 205 -11.75 13.02 -3.23
C GLN A 205 -10.50 13.88 -3.35
N LYS A 206 -10.46 15.02 -2.64
CA LYS A 206 -9.35 15.98 -2.71
C LYS A 206 -7.99 15.29 -2.49
N ALA A 207 -7.85 14.52 -1.41
CA ALA A 207 -6.58 13.85 -1.08
C ALA A 207 -6.13 12.85 -2.16
N SER A 208 -7.06 12.10 -2.77
CA SER A 208 -6.77 11.15 -3.84
C SER A 208 -6.37 11.87 -5.14
N LEU A 209 -7.02 12.99 -5.46
CA LEU A 209 -6.70 13.81 -6.63
C LEU A 209 -5.35 14.51 -6.47
N ASP A 210 -5.04 15.06 -5.29
CA ASP A 210 -3.76 15.70 -5.00
C ASP A 210 -2.59 14.69 -5.12
N GLU A 211 -2.79 13.45 -4.68
CA GLU A 211 -1.80 12.39 -4.80
C GLU A 211 -1.63 11.94 -6.26
N ALA A 212 -2.73 11.76 -6.99
CA ALA A 212 -2.68 11.45 -8.41
C ALA A 212 -1.95 12.53 -9.21
N ALA A 213 -2.13 13.82 -8.85
CA ALA A 213 -1.42 14.94 -9.49
C ALA A 213 0.09 14.87 -9.27
N ARG A 214 0.53 14.63 -8.03
CA ARG A 214 1.96 14.45 -7.73
C ARG A 214 2.54 13.28 -8.51
N THR A 215 1.84 12.15 -8.54
CA THR A 215 2.24 10.97 -9.31
C THR A 215 2.35 11.29 -10.80
N ALA A 216 1.39 12.05 -11.35
CA ALA A 216 1.44 12.47 -12.76
C ALA A 216 2.68 13.31 -13.07
N GLU A 217 3.02 14.27 -12.19
CA GLU A 217 4.20 15.14 -12.34
C GLU A 217 5.51 14.36 -12.21
N GLU A 218 5.61 13.46 -11.22
CA GLU A 218 6.80 12.62 -11.02
C GLU A 218 7.04 11.68 -12.21
N LEU A 219 5.99 11.05 -12.74
CA LEU A 219 6.09 10.18 -13.90
C LEU A 219 6.38 10.96 -15.20
N ALA A 220 5.84 12.17 -15.34
CA ALA A 220 6.18 13.05 -16.46
C ALA A 220 7.66 13.47 -16.42
N ALA A 221 8.22 13.70 -15.23
CA ALA A 221 9.65 13.99 -15.06
C ALA A 221 10.56 12.82 -15.47
N LEU A 222 10.04 11.57 -15.41
CA LEU A 222 10.71 10.37 -15.92
C LEU A 222 10.52 10.14 -17.43
N GLY A 223 9.85 11.07 -18.12
CA GLY A 223 9.57 10.97 -19.56
C GLY A 223 8.33 10.15 -19.92
N ILE A 224 7.51 9.71 -18.94
CA ILE A 224 6.26 8.98 -19.18
C ILE A 224 5.15 10.01 -19.37
N THR A 225 4.89 10.39 -20.62
CA THR A 225 4.01 11.51 -20.98
C THR A 225 2.62 11.10 -21.45
N GLU A 226 2.43 9.88 -21.95
CA GLU A 226 1.10 9.37 -22.32
C GLU A 226 0.37 8.92 -21.06
N GLN A 227 -0.36 9.85 -20.45
CA GLN A 227 -1.07 9.64 -19.19
C GLN A 227 -2.57 9.87 -19.40
N ARG A 228 -3.39 9.04 -18.75
CA ARG A 228 -4.85 9.12 -18.74
C ARG A 228 -5.35 9.07 -17.30
N LEU A 229 -6.47 9.74 -17.03
CA LEU A 229 -7.07 9.77 -15.69
C LEU A 229 -8.39 8.97 -15.69
N VAL A 230 -8.54 8.12 -14.66
CA VAL A 230 -9.80 7.44 -14.37
C VAL A 230 -10.24 7.83 -12.97
N ILE A 231 -11.38 8.52 -12.86
CA ILE A 231 -12.04 8.82 -11.59
C ILE A 231 -13.06 7.71 -11.33
N ASN A 232 -12.76 6.86 -10.37
CA ASN A 232 -13.55 5.66 -10.10
C ASN A 232 -14.62 5.89 -9.04
N ALA A 233 -15.75 5.18 -9.20
CA ALA A 233 -16.85 5.08 -8.26
C ALA A 233 -17.47 6.45 -7.90
N VAL A 234 -17.79 7.22 -8.93
CA VAL A 234 -18.52 8.50 -8.82
C VAL A 234 -20.02 8.22 -8.66
N LEU A 235 -20.66 8.87 -7.72
CA LEU A 235 -22.12 8.77 -7.56
C LEU A 235 -22.81 9.65 -8.61
N ASP A 236 -23.21 9.03 -9.72
CA ASP A 236 -23.79 9.70 -10.90
C ASP A 236 -25.34 9.62 -10.95
N GLU A 237 -25.98 9.46 -9.82
CA GLU A 237 -27.44 9.38 -9.75
C GLU A 237 -28.03 10.60 -9.03
N ALA A 238 -29.28 10.91 -9.35
CA ALA A 238 -29.97 12.01 -8.68
C ALA A 238 -30.16 11.70 -7.18
N ALA A 239 -29.64 12.55 -6.32
CA ALA A 239 -29.70 12.38 -4.85
C ALA A 239 -31.14 12.35 -4.29
N GLY A 240 -32.11 12.84 -5.02
CA GLY A 240 -33.47 12.99 -4.52
C GLY A 240 -33.51 13.78 -3.21
N ASN A 241 -34.22 13.25 -2.20
CA ASN A 241 -34.30 13.84 -0.86
C ASN A 241 -33.28 13.25 0.12
N ASP A 242 -32.44 12.30 -0.29
CA ASP A 242 -31.47 11.67 0.59
C ASP A 242 -30.33 12.61 0.94
N ALA A 243 -30.12 12.84 2.24
CA ALA A 243 -29.12 13.77 2.75
C ALA A 243 -27.68 13.27 2.47
N LEU A 244 -27.44 11.95 2.62
CA LEU A 244 -26.14 11.34 2.39
C LEU A 244 -25.76 11.42 0.91
N ALA A 245 -26.68 11.04 0.01
CA ALA A 245 -26.43 11.10 -1.41
C ALA A 245 -26.11 12.52 -1.87
N ARG A 246 -26.88 13.54 -1.38
CA ARG A 246 -26.58 14.94 -1.69
C ARG A 246 -25.20 15.38 -1.21
N ALA A 247 -24.83 14.98 0.01
CA ALA A 247 -23.52 15.31 0.58
C ALA A 247 -22.38 14.66 -0.22
N VAL A 248 -22.52 13.37 -0.59
CA VAL A 248 -21.54 12.65 -1.40
C VAL A 248 -21.38 13.31 -2.77
N ILE A 249 -22.47 13.53 -3.50
CA ILE A 249 -22.45 14.16 -4.83
C ILE A 249 -21.81 15.55 -4.76
N ALA A 250 -22.19 16.37 -3.78
CA ALA A 250 -21.65 17.72 -3.62
C ALA A 250 -20.13 17.71 -3.39
N ARG A 251 -19.63 16.79 -2.55
CA ARG A 251 -18.18 16.62 -2.28
C ARG A 251 -17.43 16.17 -3.52
N GLU A 252 -17.97 15.19 -4.23
CA GLU A 252 -17.36 14.65 -5.45
C GLU A 252 -17.29 15.72 -6.54
N GLN A 253 -18.38 16.47 -6.76
CA GLN A 253 -18.42 17.59 -7.72
C GLN A 253 -17.44 18.69 -7.34
N GLN A 254 -17.35 19.04 -6.06
CA GLN A 254 -16.39 20.02 -5.55
C GLN A 254 -14.94 19.55 -5.78
N ALA A 255 -14.64 18.30 -5.47
CA ALA A 255 -13.30 17.72 -5.65
C ALA A 255 -12.90 17.71 -7.15
N ILE A 256 -13.81 17.28 -8.02
CA ILE A 256 -13.60 17.27 -9.48
C ILE A 256 -13.46 18.71 -10.01
N GLY A 257 -14.30 19.64 -9.56
CA GLY A 257 -14.23 21.04 -9.95
C GLY A 257 -12.93 21.74 -9.54
N ASN A 258 -12.36 21.34 -8.42
CA ASN A 258 -11.11 21.87 -7.87
C ASN A 258 -9.88 20.99 -8.20
N MET A 259 -10.02 20.06 -9.17
CA MET A 259 -8.97 19.15 -9.56
C MET A 259 -7.67 19.92 -9.93
N PRO A 260 -6.47 19.44 -9.47
CA PRO A 260 -5.18 20.05 -9.80
C PRO A 260 -4.95 20.21 -11.31
N LEU A 261 -4.22 21.25 -11.69
CA LEU A 261 -3.97 21.58 -13.10
C LEU A 261 -3.28 20.46 -13.87
N ALA A 262 -2.36 19.74 -13.23
CA ALA A 262 -1.66 18.61 -13.83
C ALA A 262 -2.62 17.51 -14.33
N LEU A 263 -3.73 17.30 -13.64
CA LEU A 263 -4.73 16.30 -14.03
C LEU A 263 -5.74 16.82 -15.06
N ARG A 264 -6.03 18.13 -15.08
CA ARG A 264 -7.03 18.72 -16.01
C ARG A 264 -6.62 18.58 -17.47
N ALA A 265 -5.33 18.49 -17.74
CA ALA A 265 -4.80 18.30 -19.09
C ALA A 265 -4.91 16.86 -19.60
N LEU A 266 -5.19 15.90 -18.70
CA LEU A 266 -5.25 14.48 -19.04
C LEU A 266 -6.63 14.10 -19.59
N GLY A 267 -6.64 13.13 -20.53
CA GLY A 267 -7.87 12.50 -20.98
C GLY A 267 -8.54 11.79 -19.80
N THR A 268 -9.69 12.33 -19.35
CA THR A 268 -10.39 11.85 -18.14
C THR A 268 -11.59 11.00 -18.48
N SER A 269 -11.72 9.86 -17.81
CA SER A 269 -12.91 9.00 -17.81
C SER A 269 -13.46 8.88 -16.39
N GLN A 270 -14.79 8.88 -16.24
CA GLN A 270 -15.45 8.63 -14.95
C GLN A 270 -16.13 7.26 -14.99
N ILE A 271 -15.98 6.49 -13.93
CA ILE A 271 -16.65 5.21 -13.73
C ILE A 271 -17.67 5.39 -12.61
N PRO A 272 -18.96 5.13 -12.86
CA PRO A 272 -19.99 5.31 -11.85
C PRO A 272 -19.85 4.29 -10.70
N LEU A 273 -20.27 4.68 -9.51
CA LEU A 273 -20.42 3.81 -8.37
C LEU A 273 -21.37 2.66 -8.70
N ARG A 274 -21.05 1.45 -8.28
CA ARG A 274 -21.90 0.24 -8.50
C ARG A 274 -22.49 -0.25 -7.17
N ALA A 275 -23.66 -0.88 -7.24
CA ALA A 275 -24.35 -1.41 -6.07
C ALA A 275 -23.62 -2.59 -5.43
N SER A 276 -23.05 -3.48 -6.24
CA SER A 276 -22.33 -4.68 -5.76
C SER A 276 -20.83 -4.48 -5.78
N GLY A 277 -20.12 -5.26 -4.94
CA GLY A 277 -18.67 -5.39 -5.01
C GLY A 277 -18.20 -5.92 -6.38
N ILE A 278 -16.97 -5.55 -6.77
CA ILE A 278 -16.41 -5.86 -8.10
C ILE A 278 -15.64 -7.20 -8.02
N VAL A 279 -16.32 -8.26 -7.59
CA VAL A 279 -15.79 -9.62 -7.57
C VAL A 279 -16.59 -10.47 -8.56
N GLY A 280 -15.89 -11.27 -9.37
CA GLY A 280 -16.48 -12.12 -10.39
C GLY A 280 -16.60 -11.44 -11.77
N LEU A 281 -16.51 -12.26 -12.82
CA LEU A 281 -16.38 -11.81 -14.21
C LEU A 281 -17.58 -10.98 -14.73
N ASP A 282 -18.79 -11.28 -14.29
CA ASP A 282 -19.97 -10.53 -14.73
C ASP A 282 -19.93 -9.09 -14.22
N ASN A 283 -19.50 -8.89 -12.96
CA ASN A 283 -19.32 -7.56 -12.38
C ASN A 283 -18.16 -6.81 -13.05
N ILE A 284 -17.08 -7.52 -13.38
CA ILE A 284 -15.93 -6.96 -14.11
C ILE A 284 -16.33 -6.49 -15.51
N ARG A 285 -17.09 -7.30 -16.25
CA ARG A 285 -17.63 -6.91 -17.59
C ARG A 285 -18.56 -5.71 -17.49
N ALA A 286 -19.41 -5.68 -16.45
CA ALA A 286 -20.34 -4.59 -16.21
C ALA A 286 -19.64 -3.28 -15.81
N LEU A 287 -18.41 -3.33 -15.25
CA LEU A 287 -17.72 -2.15 -14.73
C LEU A 287 -17.48 -1.09 -15.81
N LEU A 288 -17.01 -1.50 -16.99
CA LEU A 288 -16.72 -0.60 -18.13
C LEU A 288 -17.85 -0.53 -19.15
N ALA A 289 -18.91 -1.34 -19.00
CA ALA A 289 -20.06 -1.28 -19.87
C ALA A 289 -20.80 0.06 -19.66
N VAL A 290 -21.00 0.79 -20.75
CA VAL A 290 -21.89 1.95 -20.77
C VAL A 290 -23.32 1.42 -20.72
N THR A 291 -23.81 1.04 -19.55
CA THR A 291 -25.18 0.59 -19.38
C THR A 291 -26.01 1.66 -18.71
N ASN A 292 -27.03 2.16 -19.43
CA ASN A 292 -28.23 2.75 -18.84
C ASN A 292 -29.05 1.62 -18.16
N SER A 293 -28.41 0.82 -17.31
CA SER A 293 -29.12 -0.18 -16.52
C SER A 293 -29.93 0.53 -15.46
N ALA A 294 -31.24 0.35 -15.50
CA ALA A 294 -32.11 0.79 -14.41
C ALA A 294 -31.56 0.25 -13.08
N PRO A 295 -31.60 1.05 -12.00
CA PRO A 295 -31.18 0.59 -10.69
C PRO A 295 -31.93 -0.71 -10.36
N PRO A 296 -31.27 -1.66 -9.66
CA PRO A 296 -31.97 -2.86 -9.21
C PRO A 296 -33.21 -2.43 -8.43
N ASN A 297 -34.34 -3.09 -8.71
CA ASN A 297 -35.60 -2.83 -8.04
C ASN A 297 -35.37 -2.83 -6.53
N PRO A 298 -35.75 -1.79 -5.77
CA PRO A 298 -35.49 -1.75 -4.34
C PRO A 298 -36.14 -2.98 -3.69
N LEU A 299 -35.33 -3.93 -3.30
CA LEU A 299 -35.73 -4.98 -2.38
C LEU A 299 -36.07 -4.29 -1.05
N ALA A 300 -36.99 -4.86 -0.31
CA ALA A 300 -37.62 -4.29 0.89
C ALA A 300 -36.68 -3.45 1.76
N ALA A 301 -37.23 -2.40 2.35
CA ALA A 301 -36.48 -1.48 3.23
C ALA A 301 -35.52 -2.22 4.15
N PRO A 302 -34.25 -1.78 4.26
CA PRO A 302 -33.27 -2.48 5.07
C PRO A 302 -33.78 -2.66 6.48
N SER A 303 -33.79 -3.90 6.97
CA SER A 303 -34.07 -4.18 8.38
C SER A 303 -33.05 -3.41 9.22
N ALA A 304 -33.51 -2.72 10.25
CA ALA A 304 -32.63 -1.98 11.15
C ALA A 304 -31.49 -2.89 11.63
N PRO A 305 -30.26 -2.38 11.73
CA PRO A 305 -29.11 -3.16 12.11
C PRO A 305 -29.34 -3.81 13.48
N SER A 306 -29.42 -5.13 13.52
CA SER A 306 -29.69 -5.90 14.74
C SER A 306 -28.42 -6.44 15.38
N SER A 307 -27.30 -5.72 15.30
CA SER A 307 -26.10 -6.03 16.07
C SER A 307 -25.59 -4.76 16.75
N THR A 308 -25.43 -4.82 18.07
CA THR A 308 -24.71 -3.83 18.87
C THR A 308 -23.23 -3.85 18.46
N THR A 309 -22.91 -3.22 17.35
CA THR A 309 -21.52 -2.92 17.02
C THR A 309 -21.05 -1.81 17.95
N SER A 310 -19.92 -2.03 18.64
CA SER A 310 -19.30 -1.00 19.47
C SER A 310 -18.94 0.23 18.62
N SER A 311 -18.97 1.40 19.22
CA SER A 311 -18.49 2.62 18.59
C SER A 311 -16.96 2.73 18.75
N ILE A 312 -16.34 3.61 17.98
CA ILE A 312 -14.92 3.93 18.21
C ILE A 312 -14.73 4.61 19.58
N ALA A 313 -15.77 5.29 20.10
CA ALA A 313 -15.77 5.87 21.44
C ALA A 313 -15.60 4.80 22.52
N ASP A 314 -16.29 3.66 22.40
CA ASP A 314 -16.14 2.54 23.35
C ASP A 314 -14.71 2.00 23.34
N MET A 315 -14.08 1.91 22.17
CA MET A 315 -12.66 1.51 22.05
C MET A 315 -11.73 2.51 22.73
N VAL A 316 -11.97 3.81 22.54
CA VAL A 316 -11.18 4.88 23.18
C VAL A 316 -11.39 4.86 24.69
N ASP A 317 -12.59 4.58 25.19
CA ASP A 317 -12.88 4.47 26.62
C ASP A 317 -12.14 3.30 27.27
N GLU A 318 -12.02 2.17 26.56
CA GLU A 318 -11.22 1.04 27.00
C GLU A 318 -9.71 1.39 27.01
N LEU A 319 -9.19 2.00 25.94
CA LEU A 319 -7.80 2.45 25.88
C LEU A 319 -7.44 3.45 26.99
N ALA A 320 -8.34 4.37 27.29
CA ALA A 320 -8.13 5.42 28.29
C ALA A 320 -8.09 4.90 29.74
N GLN A 321 -8.39 3.62 29.99
CA GLN A 321 -8.20 2.99 31.30
C GLN A 321 -6.71 2.87 31.67
N ASP A 322 -5.84 2.77 30.64
CA ASP A 322 -4.40 2.81 30.81
C ASP A 322 -3.89 4.26 30.82
N ASP A 323 -2.68 4.48 31.35
CA ASP A 323 -2.05 5.82 31.37
C ASP A 323 -1.07 6.03 30.22
N HIS A 324 -0.65 4.97 29.58
CA HIS A 324 0.29 4.96 28.46
C HIS A 324 0.08 3.70 27.61
N GLY A 325 0.65 3.67 26.41
CA GLY A 325 0.60 2.50 25.54
C GLY A 325 0.91 2.84 24.09
N LEU A 326 1.08 1.80 23.27
CA LEU A 326 1.25 1.90 21.83
C LEU A 326 -0.04 1.50 21.12
N VAL A 327 -0.61 2.41 20.36
CA VAL A 327 -1.75 2.13 19.48
C VAL A 327 -1.27 2.23 18.03
N MET A 328 -1.44 1.18 17.26
CA MET A 328 -1.06 1.18 15.84
C MET A 328 -2.28 0.92 14.96
N CYS A 329 -2.60 1.86 14.08
CA CYS A 329 -3.65 1.69 13.07
C CYS A 329 -3.06 1.07 11.81
N MET A 330 -3.45 -0.16 11.50
CA MET A 330 -2.93 -0.95 10.39
C MET A 330 -4.04 -1.29 9.38
N GLY A 331 -3.67 -1.60 8.16
CA GLY A 331 -4.61 -1.97 7.08
C GLY A 331 -4.12 -1.50 5.73
N LYS A 332 -4.82 -1.86 4.66
CA LYS A 332 -4.48 -1.44 3.28
C LYS A 332 -4.58 0.08 3.08
N GLY A 333 -4.00 0.56 1.98
CA GLY A 333 -4.14 1.96 1.59
C GLY A 333 -5.59 2.37 1.35
N GLY A 334 -5.99 3.59 1.77
CA GLY A 334 -7.31 4.15 1.50
C GLY A 334 -8.44 3.71 2.43
N VAL A 335 -8.22 2.83 3.41
CA VAL A 335 -9.25 2.37 4.34
C VAL A 335 -9.57 3.37 5.48
N GLY A 336 -8.78 4.44 5.62
CA GLY A 336 -9.00 5.48 6.63
C GLY A 336 -8.17 5.32 7.90
N LYS A 337 -7.00 4.67 7.83
CA LYS A 337 -6.06 4.52 8.96
C LYS A 337 -5.70 5.85 9.61
N THR A 338 -5.26 6.82 8.81
CA THR A 338 -4.87 8.16 9.27
C THR A 338 -6.01 8.87 10.02
N THR A 339 -7.22 8.79 9.48
CA THR A 339 -8.42 9.37 10.12
C THR A 339 -8.73 8.69 11.45
N THR A 340 -8.65 7.35 11.48
CA THR A 340 -8.90 6.56 12.69
C THR A 340 -7.83 6.83 13.75
N ALA A 341 -6.55 6.86 13.38
CA ALA A 341 -5.44 7.17 14.27
C ALA A 341 -5.56 8.59 14.86
N ALA A 342 -5.87 9.58 14.02
CA ALA A 342 -6.06 10.96 14.45
C ALA A 342 -7.28 11.11 15.40
N ALA A 343 -8.38 10.42 15.11
CA ALA A 343 -9.57 10.41 15.96
C ALA A 343 -9.27 9.80 17.34
N ILE A 344 -8.60 8.65 17.39
CA ILE A 344 -8.18 8.01 18.65
C ILE A 344 -7.23 8.92 19.43
N ALA A 345 -6.22 9.49 18.77
CA ALA A 345 -5.24 10.36 19.42
C ALA A 345 -5.90 11.61 20.03
N LEU A 346 -6.78 12.27 19.27
CA LEU A 346 -7.53 13.43 19.75
C LEU A 346 -8.42 13.09 20.95
N ALA A 347 -9.15 11.98 20.88
CA ALA A 347 -10.04 11.58 21.96
C ALA A 347 -9.29 11.23 23.24
N LEU A 348 -8.14 10.54 23.14
CA LEU A 348 -7.26 10.26 24.29
C LEU A 348 -6.70 11.57 24.89
N ALA A 349 -6.27 12.53 24.06
CA ALA A 349 -5.77 13.82 24.51
C ALA A 349 -6.87 14.63 25.24
N HIS A 350 -8.09 14.66 24.74
CA HIS A 350 -9.24 15.30 25.40
C HIS A 350 -9.64 14.63 26.74
N LYS A 351 -9.31 13.33 26.90
CA LYS A 351 -9.43 12.63 28.20
C LYS A 351 -8.27 12.93 29.15
N GLY A 352 -7.39 13.88 28.80
CA GLY A 352 -6.26 14.32 29.63
C GLY A 352 -5.04 13.40 29.55
N LYS A 353 -4.99 12.43 28.63
CA LYS A 353 -3.83 11.57 28.42
C LYS A 353 -2.77 12.31 27.60
N ARG A 354 -1.48 12.10 27.93
CA ARG A 354 -0.40 12.57 27.07
C ARG A 354 -0.31 11.68 25.85
N VAL A 355 -0.39 12.28 24.65
CA VAL A 355 -0.46 11.54 23.40
C VAL A 355 0.58 12.06 22.41
N HIS A 356 1.28 11.15 21.78
CA HIS A 356 2.14 11.42 20.64
C HIS A 356 1.59 10.69 19.41
N LEU A 357 1.11 11.45 18.42
CA LEU A 357 0.65 10.91 17.14
C LEU A 357 1.77 10.99 16.11
N SER A 358 2.11 9.87 15.50
CA SER A 358 3.12 9.80 14.45
C SER A 358 2.59 9.07 13.22
N THR A 359 3.15 9.38 12.05
CA THR A 359 2.89 8.62 10.83
C THR A 359 4.19 8.05 10.26
N THR A 360 4.11 6.81 9.80
CA THR A 360 5.15 6.16 8.99
C THR A 360 4.82 6.22 7.49
N ASP A 361 3.67 6.79 7.12
CA ASP A 361 3.32 7.02 5.72
C ASP A 361 3.97 8.31 5.22
N PRO A 362 4.93 8.25 4.28
CA PRO A 362 5.59 9.44 3.75
C PRO A 362 4.61 10.40 3.04
N ALA A 363 3.46 9.90 2.58
CA ALA A 363 2.39 10.70 2.00
C ALA A 363 1.41 11.26 3.06
N GLY A 364 1.53 10.83 4.32
CA GLY A 364 0.66 11.24 5.42
C GLY A 364 0.77 12.73 5.74
N ARG A 365 -0.38 13.41 5.86
CA ARG A 365 -0.45 14.85 6.16
C ARG A 365 -1.17 15.08 7.49
N LEU A 366 -0.59 14.61 8.59
CA LEU A 366 -1.16 14.78 9.93
C LEU A 366 -1.34 16.26 10.30
N ASP A 367 -0.36 17.12 9.94
CA ASP A 367 -0.39 18.55 10.27
C ASP A 367 -1.58 19.30 9.66
N GLN A 368 -2.05 18.87 8.48
CA GLN A 368 -3.22 19.46 7.83
C GLN A 368 -4.54 19.03 8.47
N SER A 369 -4.57 17.85 9.09
CA SER A 369 -5.77 17.30 9.71
C SER A 369 -5.99 17.80 11.15
N LEU A 370 -4.94 18.25 11.83
CA LEU A 370 -5.00 18.61 13.25
C LEU A 370 -5.04 20.12 13.50
N GLY A 371 -4.73 20.97 12.50
CA GLY A 371 -4.87 22.43 12.56
C GLY A 371 -4.11 23.08 13.71
N GLU A 372 -4.84 23.58 14.71
CA GLU A 372 -4.28 24.26 15.87
C GLU A 372 -3.71 23.28 16.91
N ALA A 373 -2.79 23.76 17.76
CA ALA A 373 -2.21 22.96 18.82
C ALA A 373 -3.30 22.47 19.80
N VAL A 374 -3.41 21.14 19.94
CA VAL A 374 -4.30 20.49 20.88
C VAL A 374 -3.53 20.20 22.17
N GLU A 375 -4.13 20.55 23.32
CA GLU A 375 -3.51 20.27 24.62
C GLU A 375 -3.26 18.76 24.78
N ASN A 376 -2.12 18.38 25.34
CA ASN A 376 -1.66 17.00 25.55
C ASN A 376 -1.43 16.19 24.27
N LEU A 377 -1.47 16.77 23.07
CA LEU A 377 -1.18 16.10 21.80
C LEU A 377 0.07 16.69 21.17
N THR A 378 1.01 15.82 20.85
CA THR A 378 2.19 16.15 20.04
C THR A 378 2.18 15.32 18.77
N THR A 379 2.72 15.86 17.69
CA THR A 379 2.77 15.16 16.39
C THR A 379 4.20 15.05 15.88
N SER A 380 4.48 13.98 15.14
CA SER A 380 5.69 13.84 14.35
C SER A 380 5.42 13.06 13.06
N ARG A 381 6.39 13.08 12.17
CA ARG A 381 6.44 12.24 10.98
C ARG A 381 7.81 11.60 10.90
N ILE A 382 7.87 10.33 10.57
CA ILE A 382 9.14 9.71 10.19
C ILE A 382 9.42 10.12 8.75
N ASP A 383 10.39 11.01 8.58
CA ASP A 383 10.87 11.43 7.25
C ASP A 383 12.09 10.57 6.89
N PRO A 384 12.03 9.75 5.82
CA PRO A 384 13.10 8.83 5.47
C PRO A 384 14.43 9.54 5.16
N GLU A 385 14.37 10.72 4.49
CA GLU A 385 15.57 11.47 4.14
C GLU A 385 16.23 12.07 5.38
N GLU A 386 15.42 12.66 6.28
CA GLU A 386 15.90 13.23 7.54
C GLU A 386 16.47 12.14 8.47
N ALA A 387 15.76 11.04 8.61
CA ALA A 387 16.20 9.87 9.38
C ALA A 387 17.53 9.33 8.86
N THR A 388 17.65 9.17 7.53
CA THR A 388 18.87 8.69 6.87
C THR A 388 20.03 9.65 7.09
N ARG A 389 19.81 10.94 6.97
CA ARG A 389 20.83 11.97 7.22
C ARG A 389 21.31 11.91 8.67
N ALA A 390 20.39 11.92 9.63
CA ALA A 390 20.70 11.83 11.05
C ALA A 390 21.44 10.54 11.42
N TYR A 391 21.04 9.42 10.81
CA TYR A 391 21.72 8.13 10.98
C TYR A 391 23.16 8.18 10.45
N ARG A 392 23.37 8.66 9.24
CA ARG A 392 24.71 8.82 8.63
C ARG A 392 25.62 9.69 9.49
N ASP A 393 25.14 10.84 9.95
CA ASP A 393 25.89 11.75 10.80
C ASP A 393 26.30 11.08 12.13
N ARG A 394 25.41 10.34 12.73
CA ARG A 394 25.66 9.58 13.97
C ARG A 394 26.71 8.49 13.78
N VAL A 395 26.60 7.72 12.69
CA VAL A 395 27.56 6.64 12.39
C VAL A 395 28.93 7.22 12.07
N LEU A 396 29.02 8.31 11.31
CA LEU A 396 30.27 9.00 11.02
C LEU A 396 30.91 9.59 12.29
N ALA A 397 30.13 10.19 13.16
CA ALA A 397 30.63 10.74 14.43
C ALA A 397 31.16 9.65 15.37
N THR A 398 30.54 8.46 15.39
CA THR A 398 30.88 7.37 16.29
C THR A 398 31.93 6.43 15.72
N LYS A 399 31.63 5.74 14.61
CA LYS A 399 32.52 4.78 13.96
C LYS A 399 33.60 5.46 13.12
N GLY A 400 33.22 6.49 12.34
CA GLY A 400 34.13 7.21 11.45
C GLY A 400 35.28 7.93 12.19
N SER A 401 35.05 8.35 13.44
CA SER A 401 36.11 8.98 14.27
C SER A 401 37.30 8.06 14.59
N ARG A 402 37.12 6.75 14.44
CA ARG A 402 38.13 5.72 14.73
C ARG A 402 38.83 5.18 13.47
N LEU A 403 38.41 5.65 12.27
CA LEU A 403 38.92 5.19 10.98
C LEU A 403 39.90 6.19 10.38
N ASP A 404 40.82 5.70 9.57
CA ASP A 404 41.64 6.52 8.68
C ASP A 404 40.82 7.06 7.49
N GLU A 405 41.42 7.88 6.63
CA GLU A 405 40.71 8.50 5.50
C GLU A 405 40.15 7.48 4.50
N ALA A 406 40.87 6.35 4.27
CA ALA A 406 40.40 5.28 3.39
C ALA A 406 39.20 4.55 3.99
N GLY A 407 39.25 4.22 5.27
CA GLY A 407 38.15 3.60 6.01
C GLY A 407 36.93 4.51 6.13
N LYS A 408 37.11 5.83 6.26
CA LYS A 408 36.00 6.79 6.23
C LYS A 408 35.34 6.86 4.85
N ALA A 409 36.14 6.84 3.77
CA ALA A 409 35.62 6.84 2.41
C ALA A 409 34.77 5.59 2.16
N GLN A 410 35.24 4.43 2.57
CA GLN A 410 34.49 3.18 2.48
C GLN A 410 33.21 3.20 3.31
N LEU A 411 33.26 3.66 4.56
CA LEU A 411 32.08 3.82 5.42
C LEU A 411 31.05 4.78 4.80
N LEU A 412 31.50 5.88 4.16
CA LEU A 412 30.61 6.81 3.47
C LEU A 412 29.94 6.17 2.25
N GLU A 413 30.62 5.29 1.56
CA GLU A 413 30.09 4.55 0.42
C GLU A 413 29.04 3.51 0.90
N ASP A 414 29.34 2.75 1.94
CA ASP A 414 28.39 1.80 2.54
C ASP A 414 27.12 2.52 3.03
N LEU A 415 27.26 3.70 3.62
CA LEU A 415 26.15 4.54 4.08
C LEU A 415 25.32 5.18 2.95
N ARG A 416 25.74 5.10 1.69
CA ARG A 416 24.93 5.51 0.52
C ARG A 416 23.97 4.42 0.05
N SER A 417 24.15 3.19 0.54
CA SER A 417 23.26 2.08 0.21
C SER A 417 21.79 2.40 0.53
N PRO A 418 20.83 2.00 -0.32
CA PRO A 418 19.40 2.09 -0.03
C PRO A 418 19.01 1.43 1.31
N CYS A 419 19.69 0.35 1.70
CA CYS A 419 19.48 -0.32 3.00
C CYS A 419 19.72 0.61 4.20
N THR A 420 20.51 1.67 4.05
CA THR A 420 20.76 2.67 5.11
C THR A 420 19.48 3.42 5.47
N GLU A 421 18.62 3.70 4.50
CA GLU A 421 17.33 4.35 4.72
C GLU A 421 16.42 3.47 5.57
N GLU A 422 16.34 2.18 5.25
CA GLU A 422 15.52 1.23 6.02
C GLU A 422 15.98 1.12 7.47
N VAL A 423 17.29 1.03 7.70
CA VAL A 423 17.86 1.00 9.05
C VAL A 423 17.60 2.29 9.81
N ALA A 424 17.67 3.44 9.14
CA ALA A 424 17.43 4.75 9.74
C ALA A 424 15.96 4.91 10.14
N VAL A 425 15.02 4.60 9.24
CA VAL A 425 13.57 4.62 9.49
C VAL A 425 13.20 3.65 10.62
N PHE A 426 13.80 2.45 10.63
CA PHE A 426 13.63 1.49 11.70
C PHE A 426 14.12 2.02 13.06
N GLY A 427 15.22 2.75 13.08
CA GLY A 427 15.74 3.41 14.28
C GLY A 427 14.74 4.40 14.88
N GLU A 428 14.16 5.27 14.06
CA GLU A 428 13.15 6.25 14.48
C GLU A 428 11.86 5.55 14.96
N PHE A 429 11.39 4.53 14.24
CA PHE A 429 10.26 3.71 14.67
C PHE A 429 10.52 3.07 16.05
N SER A 430 11.71 2.53 16.27
CA SER A 430 12.10 1.93 17.56
C SER A 430 12.09 2.93 18.71
N HIS A 431 12.45 4.19 18.43
CA HIS A 431 12.35 5.29 19.37
C HIS A 431 10.89 5.57 19.75
N LEU A 432 9.99 5.66 18.78
CA LEU A 432 8.55 5.84 19.03
C LEU A 432 7.98 4.72 19.89
N VAL A 433 8.26 3.46 19.54
CA VAL A 433 7.83 2.29 20.33
C VAL A 433 8.37 2.37 21.78
N SER A 434 9.54 2.98 21.98
CA SER A 434 10.13 3.12 23.31
C SER A 434 9.39 4.15 24.17
N ARG A 435 8.87 5.23 23.58
CA ARG A 435 8.10 6.29 24.26
C ARG A 435 6.77 5.79 24.81
N ALA A 436 6.20 4.73 24.21
CA ALA A 436 4.94 4.15 24.65
C ALA A 436 4.89 3.66 26.11
N LYS A 437 6.02 3.64 26.81
CA LYS A 437 6.10 3.36 28.26
C LYS A 437 5.78 4.58 29.15
N GLU A 438 5.78 5.77 28.59
CA GLU A 438 5.65 7.02 29.34
C GLU A 438 4.42 7.83 28.94
N GLU A 439 3.90 7.59 27.74
CA GLU A 439 2.75 8.28 27.15
C GLU A 439 2.04 7.37 26.15
N PHE A 440 0.86 7.77 25.67
CA PHE A 440 0.27 7.10 24.51
C PHE A 440 1.02 7.49 23.26
N VAL A 441 1.46 6.49 22.50
CA VAL A 441 1.99 6.67 21.15
C VAL A 441 0.99 6.07 20.16
N VAL A 442 0.39 6.91 19.34
CA VAL A 442 -0.53 6.48 18.28
C VAL A 442 0.21 6.54 16.95
N ILE A 443 0.30 5.43 16.24
CA ILE A 443 1.01 5.34 14.97
C ILE A 443 0.01 5.09 13.83
N ASP A 444 -0.06 6.05 12.90
CA ASP A 444 -0.63 5.84 11.57
C ASP A 444 0.40 5.14 10.71
N THR A 445 0.12 3.90 10.32
CA THR A 445 1.10 3.11 9.57
C THR A 445 0.97 3.31 8.06
N ALA A 446 2.10 3.22 7.36
CA ALA A 446 2.12 3.06 5.91
C ALA A 446 1.26 1.83 5.48
N PRO A 447 0.85 1.72 4.22
CA PRO A 447 0.16 0.53 3.71
C PRO A 447 0.90 -0.76 4.05
N THR A 448 0.17 -1.85 4.25
CA THR A 448 0.59 -3.12 4.86
C THR A 448 1.99 -3.64 4.49
N GLY A 449 2.41 -3.51 3.23
CA GLY A 449 3.71 -4.00 2.77
C GLY A 449 4.91 -3.36 3.50
N HIS A 450 4.95 -2.04 3.64
CA HIS A 450 6.03 -1.33 4.35
C HIS A 450 6.01 -1.60 5.86
N THR A 451 4.83 -1.75 6.45
CA THR A 451 4.72 -2.02 7.88
C THR A 451 5.18 -3.43 8.21
N LEU A 452 4.89 -4.41 7.33
CA LEU A 452 5.39 -5.78 7.48
C LEU A 452 6.91 -5.83 7.30
N LEU A 453 7.49 -5.07 6.37
CA LEU A 453 8.95 -4.93 6.23
C LEU A 453 9.60 -4.34 7.49
N LEU A 454 9.00 -3.33 8.12
CA LEU A 454 9.46 -2.81 9.41
C LEU A 454 9.37 -3.87 10.52
N MET A 455 8.34 -4.71 10.51
CA MET A 455 8.19 -5.80 11.47
C MET A 455 9.18 -6.94 11.22
N ASP A 456 9.48 -7.24 9.96
CA ASP A 456 10.50 -8.23 9.60
C ASP A 456 11.91 -7.74 9.95
N ALA A 457 12.20 -6.46 9.72
CA ALA A 457 13.41 -5.80 10.19
C ALA A 457 13.54 -5.86 11.72
N THR A 458 12.42 -5.69 12.48
CA THR A 458 12.42 -5.90 13.95
C THR A 458 12.74 -7.34 14.31
N GLY A 459 12.22 -8.31 13.59
CA GLY A 459 12.49 -9.74 13.80
C GLY A 459 13.96 -10.10 13.53
N SER A 460 14.51 -9.58 12.44
CA SER A 460 15.92 -9.80 12.07
C SER A 460 16.88 -9.16 13.07
N TYR A 461 16.61 -7.91 13.47
CA TYR A 461 17.34 -7.22 14.53
C TYR A 461 17.27 -7.95 15.89
N HIS A 462 16.08 -8.48 16.24
CA HIS A 462 15.91 -9.29 17.45
C HIS A 462 16.79 -10.54 17.39
N ARG A 463 16.77 -11.28 16.28
CA ARG A 463 17.60 -12.50 16.11
C ARG A 463 19.09 -12.21 16.21
N GLU A 464 19.55 -11.10 15.62
CA GLU A 464 20.94 -10.68 15.63
C GLU A 464 21.41 -10.34 17.06
N ILE A 465 20.62 -9.56 17.80
CA ILE A 465 20.92 -9.21 19.19
C ILE A 465 20.96 -10.46 20.07
N VAL A 466 19.98 -11.35 19.97
CA VAL A 466 19.92 -12.58 20.77
C VAL A 466 21.11 -13.51 20.46
N ARG A 467 21.57 -13.56 19.20
CA ARG A 467 22.76 -14.34 18.81
C ARG A 467 24.07 -13.74 19.34
N GLY A 468 24.16 -12.40 19.38
CA GLY A 468 25.38 -11.68 19.81
C GLY A 468 25.60 -11.61 21.32
N MET A 469 24.61 -12.00 22.11
CA MET A 469 24.62 -11.85 23.57
C MET A 469 24.51 -13.18 24.28
N GLY A 470 25.24 -13.28 25.42
CA GLY A 470 25.15 -14.46 26.28
C GLY A 470 23.77 -14.60 26.95
N PRO A 471 23.48 -15.78 27.54
CA PRO A 471 22.14 -16.15 28.02
C PRO A 471 21.58 -15.27 29.17
N ASP A 472 22.39 -14.38 29.74
CA ASP A 472 22.01 -13.53 30.89
C ASP A 472 21.65 -12.08 30.53
N ALA A 473 21.68 -11.69 29.23
CA ALA A 473 21.39 -10.32 28.83
C ALA A 473 19.87 -10.07 28.73
N ARG A 474 19.33 -9.27 29.64
CA ARG A 474 17.94 -8.80 29.59
C ARG A 474 17.83 -7.58 28.65
N ILE A 475 17.62 -7.81 27.36
CA ILE A 475 17.32 -6.75 26.41
C ILE A 475 15.89 -6.86 25.96
N VAL A 476 15.18 -5.75 25.98
CA VAL A 476 13.83 -5.62 25.42
C VAL A 476 13.97 -5.03 24.02
N THR A 477 13.72 -5.85 23.02
CA THR A 477 13.74 -5.41 21.61
C THR A 477 12.42 -4.75 21.22
N PRO A 478 12.37 -3.98 20.12
CA PRO A 478 11.11 -3.45 19.58
C PRO A 478 10.08 -4.54 19.31
N LEU A 479 10.49 -5.69 18.76
CA LEU A 479 9.59 -6.83 18.53
C LEU A 479 8.91 -7.32 19.81
N MET A 480 9.67 -7.49 20.91
CA MET A 480 9.11 -7.92 22.19
C MET A 480 8.07 -6.93 22.73
N ARG A 481 8.21 -5.63 22.42
CA ARG A 481 7.22 -4.62 22.80
C ARG A 481 5.97 -4.69 21.92
N LEU A 482 6.13 -4.96 20.63
CA LEU A 482 5.01 -5.16 19.73
C LEU A 482 4.20 -6.43 20.07
N GLN A 483 4.87 -7.45 20.61
CA GLN A 483 4.25 -8.69 21.06
C GLN A 483 3.63 -8.59 22.47
N ASP A 484 3.91 -7.51 23.21
CA ASP A 484 3.40 -7.30 24.57
C ASP A 484 1.95 -6.78 24.50
N PRO A 485 0.94 -7.61 24.86
CA PRO A 485 -0.47 -7.20 24.75
C PRO A 485 -0.86 -6.16 25.82
N ASP A 486 -0.06 -5.96 26.87
CA ASP A 486 -0.33 -4.95 27.89
C ASP A 486 0.16 -3.56 27.43
N LEU A 487 1.16 -3.51 26.54
CA LEU A 487 1.70 -2.27 26.00
C LEU A 487 1.11 -1.89 24.64
N THR A 488 0.91 -2.89 23.77
CA THR A 488 0.60 -2.67 22.33
C THR A 488 -0.82 -3.07 21.98
N ARG A 489 -1.54 -2.15 21.35
CA ARG A 489 -2.90 -2.30 20.83
C ARG A 489 -2.88 -2.09 19.32
N ILE A 490 -2.89 -3.19 18.55
CA ILE A 490 -3.02 -3.12 17.09
C ILE A 490 -4.50 -3.01 16.72
N VAL A 491 -4.86 -1.96 15.99
CA VAL A 491 -6.19 -1.72 15.45
C VAL A 491 -6.16 -1.92 13.96
N ILE A 492 -6.82 -2.96 13.46
CA ILE A 492 -6.93 -3.22 12.03
C ILE A 492 -8.11 -2.42 11.47
N VAL A 493 -7.84 -1.55 10.49
CA VAL A 493 -8.85 -0.72 9.83
C VAL A 493 -9.16 -1.29 8.45
N THR A 494 -10.45 -1.49 8.17
CA THR A 494 -10.93 -2.01 6.88
C THR A 494 -12.17 -1.24 6.39
N LEU A 495 -12.55 -1.46 5.14
CA LEU A 495 -13.85 -1.07 4.58
C LEU A 495 -14.77 -2.29 4.52
N PRO A 496 -16.09 -2.12 4.54
CA PRO A 496 -17.06 -3.23 4.49
C PRO A 496 -17.25 -3.80 3.08
N ASP A 497 -16.15 -4.07 2.38
CA ASP A 497 -16.12 -4.65 1.03
C ASP A 497 -15.28 -5.94 1.04
N ALA A 498 -15.54 -6.85 0.10
CA ALA A 498 -14.92 -8.18 0.04
C ALA A 498 -13.39 -8.13 0.07
N THR A 499 -12.80 -7.35 -0.82
CA THR A 499 -11.34 -7.23 -0.96
C THR A 499 -10.66 -6.60 0.28
N PRO A 500 -11.08 -5.43 0.80
CA PRO A 500 -10.48 -4.86 2.01
C PRO A 500 -10.60 -5.78 3.24
N VAL A 501 -11.72 -6.51 3.39
CA VAL A 501 -11.91 -7.44 4.50
C VAL A 501 -10.98 -8.65 4.38
N GLN A 502 -10.81 -9.21 3.18
CA GLN A 502 -9.87 -10.30 2.96
C GLN A 502 -8.43 -9.88 3.24
N GLU A 503 -8.01 -8.73 2.72
CA GLU A 503 -6.67 -8.18 2.95
C GLU A 503 -6.39 -7.90 4.44
N ALA A 504 -7.42 -7.44 5.16
CA ALA A 504 -7.33 -7.25 6.59
C ALA A 504 -7.23 -8.58 7.36
N ALA A 505 -7.91 -9.64 6.87
CA ALA A 505 -7.81 -10.98 7.43
C ALA A 505 -6.42 -11.61 7.19
N ASP A 506 -5.85 -11.40 6.01
CA ASP A 506 -4.50 -11.85 5.70
C ASP A 506 -3.47 -11.13 6.58
N LEU A 507 -3.62 -9.81 6.78
CA LEU A 507 -2.79 -9.03 7.70
C LEU A 507 -2.92 -9.54 9.15
N ASP A 508 -4.13 -9.85 9.63
CA ASP A 508 -4.33 -10.43 10.98
C ASP A 508 -3.58 -11.76 11.12
N ALA A 509 -3.65 -12.61 10.08
CA ALA A 509 -2.94 -13.88 10.07
C ALA A 509 -1.40 -13.70 10.10
N ASP A 510 -0.88 -12.72 9.36
CA ASP A 510 0.54 -12.39 9.33
C ASP A 510 1.04 -11.87 10.68
N LEU A 511 0.29 -10.96 11.29
CA LEU A 511 0.59 -10.45 12.63
C LEU A 511 0.61 -11.59 13.67
N ARG A 512 -0.38 -12.48 13.63
CA ARG A 512 -0.43 -13.65 14.54
C ARG A 512 0.74 -14.61 14.32
N ARG A 513 1.18 -14.81 13.06
CA ARG A 513 2.40 -15.59 12.76
C ARG A 513 3.66 -14.95 13.34
N ALA A 514 3.71 -13.62 13.40
CA ALA A 514 4.78 -12.88 14.07
C ALA A 514 4.64 -12.84 15.61
N GLY A 515 3.63 -13.50 16.20
CA GLY A 515 3.35 -13.47 17.63
C GLY A 515 2.69 -12.19 18.14
N ILE A 516 2.11 -11.39 17.23
CA ILE A 516 1.43 -10.13 17.53
C ILE A 516 -0.07 -10.37 17.40
N VAL A 517 -0.84 -10.18 18.46
CA VAL A 517 -2.29 -10.38 18.46
C VAL A 517 -2.98 -9.03 18.26
N PRO A 518 -3.72 -8.82 17.14
CA PRO A 518 -4.51 -7.62 16.96
C PRO A 518 -5.51 -7.43 18.11
N TRP A 519 -5.58 -6.21 18.64
CA TRP A 519 -6.44 -5.88 19.78
C TRP A 519 -7.90 -5.65 19.36
N GLY A 520 -8.11 -5.01 18.19
CA GLY A 520 -9.45 -4.73 17.69
C GLY A 520 -9.46 -4.37 16.23
N TRP A 521 -10.67 -4.30 15.66
CA TRP A 521 -10.91 -3.94 14.28
C TRP A 521 -11.85 -2.75 14.17
N VAL A 522 -11.64 -1.91 13.13
CA VAL A 522 -12.51 -0.79 12.78
C VAL A 522 -13.00 -0.98 11.35
N VAL A 523 -14.32 -1.14 11.18
CA VAL A 523 -14.99 -1.13 9.88
C VAL A 523 -15.38 0.31 9.57
N ASN A 524 -14.65 0.94 8.67
CA ASN A 524 -14.81 2.36 8.34
C ASN A 524 -15.72 2.57 7.12
N GLN A 525 -16.39 3.73 7.07
CA GLN A 525 -17.27 4.17 5.98
C GLN A 525 -18.46 3.22 5.73
N ALA A 526 -19.01 2.62 6.76
CA ALA A 526 -20.17 1.72 6.65
C ALA A 526 -21.44 2.52 6.27
N ILE A 527 -21.95 2.26 5.07
CA ILE A 527 -23.21 2.87 4.59
C ILE A 527 -24.39 2.26 5.34
N SER A 528 -24.32 1.00 5.73
CA SER A 528 -25.34 0.27 6.49
C SER A 528 -25.72 0.96 7.82
N GLN A 529 -24.86 1.81 8.37
CA GLN A 529 -25.10 2.58 9.60
C GLN A 529 -25.75 3.95 9.35
N THR A 530 -25.96 4.35 8.09
CA THR A 530 -26.40 5.73 7.77
C THR A 530 -27.90 5.89 7.65
N GLY A 531 -28.65 4.81 7.47
CA GLY A 531 -30.09 4.83 7.24
C GLY A 531 -30.50 5.48 5.91
N THR A 532 -29.60 5.54 4.93
CA THR A 532 -29.87 6.11 3.59
C THR A 532 -31.05 5.44 2.91
N GLN A 533 -31.85 6.23 2.20
CA GLN A 533 -32.98 5.78 1.37
C GLN A 533 -32.64 5.87 -0.14
N HIS A 534 -31.45 6.30 -0.49
CA HIS A 534 -31.00 6.36 -1.88
C HIS A 534 -30.85 4.95 -2.45
N PRO A 535 -31.49 4.56 -3.57
CA PRO A 535 -31.55 3.17 -4.03
C PRO A 535 -30.19 2.50 -4.18
N LEU A 536 -29.22 3.18 -4.79
CA LEU A 536 -27.86 2.65 -4.98
C LEU A 536 -27.11 2.51 -3.66
N LEU A 537 -27.20 3.51 -2.77
CA LEU A 537 -26.51 3.45 -1.48
C LEU A 537 -27.15 2.41 -0.55
N ALA A 538 -28.48 2.26 -0.58
CA ALA A 538 -29.19 1.22 0.16
C ALA A 538 -28.78 -0.19 -0.32
N ALA A 539 -28.71 -0.41 -1.62
CA ALA A 539 -28.23 -1.68 -2.17
C ALA A 539 -26.76 -1.97 -1.77
N ARG A 540 -25.90 -0.96 -1.70
CA ARG A 540 -24.55 -1.13 -1.16
C ARG A 540 -24.56 -1.45 0.33
N ALA A 541 -25.39 -0.77 1.11
CA ALA A 541 -25.54 -1.05 2.54
C ALA A 541 -25.95 -2.52 2.80
N GLU A 542 -26.82 -3.09 1.96
CA GLU A 542 -27.18 -4.52 2.02
C GLU A 542 -25.97 -5.42 1.66
N ALA A 543 -25.19 -5.02 0.67
CA ALA A 543 -24.00 -5.77 0.24
C ALA A 543 -22.87 -5.75 1.29
N GLU A 544 -22.83 -4.78 2.21
CA GLU A 544 -21.86 -4.72 3.31
C GLU A 544 -22.08 -5.80 4.39
N ALA A 545 -23.33 -6.23 4.61
CA ALA A 545 -23.71 -7.08 5.71
C ALA A 545 -22.87 -8.39 5.84
N PRO A 546 -22.63 -9.17 4.77
CA PRO A 546 -21.83 -10.39 4.87
C PRO A 546 -20.36 -10.09 5.21
N HIS A 547 -19.81 -8.96 4.79
CA HIS A 547 -18.43 -8.55 5.05
C HIS A 547 -18.25 -8.09 6.50
N ILE A 548 -19.20 -7.32 7.04
CA ILE A 548 -19.24 -6.95 8.46
C ILE A 548 -19.41 -8.21 9.33
N ALA A 549 -20.26 -9.15 8.92
CA ALA A 549 -20.41 -10.42 9.62
C ALA A 549 -19.10 -11.22 9.65
N THR A 550 -18.35 -11.24 8.56
CA THR A 550 -17.02 -11.87 8.51
C THR A 550 -16.07 -11.22 9.52
N VAL A 551 -15.99 -9.89 9.56
CA VAL A 551 -15.14 -9.16 10.53
C VAL A 551 -15.52 -9.53 11.98
N ASN A 552 -16.81 -9.63 12.29
CA ASN A 552 -17.30 -10.04 13.62
C ASN A 552 -16.93 -11.48 14.00
N THR A 553 -16.60 -12.34 13.04
CA THR A 553 -16.08 -13.69 13.33
C THR A 553 -14.57 -13.70 13.58
N LEU A 554 -13.83 -12.73 13.01
CA LEU A 554 -12.38 -12.65 13.11
C LEU A 554 -11.93 -11.93 14.39
N ALA A 555 -12.70 -10.99 14.90
CA ALA A 555 -12.33 -10.15 16.02
C ALA A 555 -13.44 -10.08 17.09
N THR A 556 -13.01 -10.02 18.35
CA THR A 556 -13.92 -9.84 19.50
C THR A 556 -14.25 -8.38 19.77
N ARG A 557 -13.39 -7.46 19.35
CA ARG A 557 -13.58 -6.00 19.45
C ARG A 557 -13.72 -5.44 18.04
N VAL A 558 -14.91 -5.04 17.68
CA VAL A 558 -15.20 -4.46 16.35
C VAL A 558 -15.96 -3.17 16.55
N ALA A 559 -15.38 -2.05 16.10
CA ALA A 559 -16.08 -0.78 16.00
C ALA A 559 -16.46 -0.50 14.55
N THR A 560 -17.58 0.19 14.35
CA THR A 560 -18.04 0.59 13.02
C THR A 560 -18.17 2.11 12.95
N ILE A 561 -17.58 2.70 11.92
CA ILE A 561 -17.68 4.12 11.60
C ILE A 561 -18.59 4.28 10.40
N PRO A 562 -19.70 5.03 10.50
CA PRO A 562 -20.58 5.27 9.38
C PRO A 562 -19.91 6.13 8.28
N LEU A 563 -20.38 5.99 7.04
CA LEU A 563 -20.03 6.97 6.00
C LEU A 563 -20.59 8.35 6.40
N LEU A 564 -19.69 9.31 6.63
CA LEU A 564 -20.05 10.62 7.14
C LEU A 564 -20.56 11.56 6.05
N LEU A 565 -21.43 12.51 6.42
CA LEU A 565 -21.88 13.58 5.53
C LEU A 565 -20.73 14.53 5.15
N GLU A 566 -19.80 14.79 6.07
CA GLU A 566 -18.62 15.62 5.88
C GLU A 566 -17.35 14.78 6.07
N GLU A 567 -16.32 15.03 5.26
CA GLU A 567 -15.02 14.38 5.48
C GLU A 567 -14.39 14.90 6.78
N PRO A 568 -13.95 14.01 7.68
CA PRO A 568 -13.38 14.43 8.97
C PRO A 568 -11.93 14.91 8.78
N THR A 569 -11.78 16.07 8.14
CA THR A 569 -10.48 16.72 7.89
C THR A 569 -10.15 17.79 8.94
N GLU A 570 -11.12 18.18 9.77
CA GLU A 570 -10.96 19.17 10.83
C GLU A 570 -10.93 18.51 12.22
N PRO A 571 -10.18 19.04 13.19
CA PRO A 571 -10.08 18.49 14.55
C PRO A 571 -11.43 18.27 15.23
N ALA A 572 -12.37 19.20 15.05
CA ALA A 572 -13.72 19.09 15.64
C ALA A 572 -14.51 17.90 15.07
N LEU A 573 -14.36 17.60 13.77
CA LEU A 573 -15.02 16.46 13.12
C LEU A 573 -14.36 15.14 13.52
N LEU A 574 -13.02 15.12 13.60
CA LEU A 574 -12.27 13.97 14.08
C LEU A 574 -12.60 13.64 15.54
N HIS A 575 -12.71 14.66 16.39
CA HIS A 575 -13.10 14.45 17.77
C HIS A 575 -14.51 13.88 17.90
N ARG A 576 -15.48 14.43 17.16
CA ARG A 576 -16.86 13.90 17.14
C ARG A 576 -16.91 12.43 16.69
N LEU A 577 -16.08 12.05 15.75
CA LEU A 577 -15.99 10.67 15.26
C LEU A 577 -15.61 9.68 16.36
N ALA A 578 -14.79 10.11 17.32
CA ALA A 578 -14.32 9.27 18.42
C ALA A 578 -15.10 9.47 19.73
N THR A 579 -16.16 10.28 19.74
CA THR A 579 -17.00 10.55 20.92
C THR A 579 -18.48 10.19 20.74
N HIS A 580 -18.85 9.81 19.56
CA HIS A 580 -20.18 9.33 19.19
C HIS A 580 -20.10 7.96 18.49
#